data_9d27eda0fcf516e1a9a4026683ba9246
#
_entry.id   9d27eda0fcf516e1a9a4026683ba9246
#
_cell.length_a   1.000
_cell.length_b   1.000
_cell.length_c   1.000
_cell.angle_alpha   90.00
_cell.angle_beta   90.00
_cell.angle_gamma   90.00
#
_symmetry.space_group_name_H-M   'P 1'
#
loop_
_entity.id
_entity.type
_entity.pdbx_description
1 polymer ?
#
loop_
_entity_poly.entity_id
_entity_poly.type
_entity_poly.pdbx_seq_one_letter_code
_entity_poly.pdbx_strand_id
1 'polypeptide(L)'
;MNQSMAADTQSLLEYAVQHPDGGWYYPNAVMPFRGLLESEAYAHSMLCDLLSSEYVEAALRHFGKLSAMQARGSANSVTEPVEVTAKQIADGIRLWLMLQKETQKWGGDPAFVDALNSVLTGPADILATRVVSLTKTYSVPFSKVKAAGNGFTVERHFYKEVKGEDGKKNRLEIFPGMKLSVGDKVTAEYRIWNQENRSFVKLTAPREAAFRPSDQLSGAYGWWLRPLSVNGIWSVTPQGYRDVKTDRTEYWFDVYPEEKTTVTEDFFITQEGIFTAPVVTIESLYAPHYRANDAYSGEVKTVK
;
A
#
# COMPACT_ATOMS: atom_id res chain seq x y z
N MET A 1 28.08 30.40 6.70
CA MET A 1 27.46 29.07 6.65
C MET A 1 28.56 28.03 6.62
N ASN A 2 28.47 27.01 7.44
CA ASN A 2 29.55 26.08 7.68
C ASN A 2 29.66 25.05 6.56
N GLN A 3 30.89 24.65 6.18
CA GLN A 3 31.15 23.60 5.19
C GLN A 3 30.40 22.27 5.49
N SER A 4 30.17 21.99 6.78
CA SER A 4 29.37 20.87 7.26
C SER A 4 27.92 20.90 6.73
N MET A 5 27.26 22.06 6.75
CA MET A 5 25.87 22.16 6.29
C MET A 5 25.73 21.94 4.77
N ALA A 6 26.75 22.33 3.98
CA ALA A 6 26.72 22.06 2.54
C ALA A 6 26.87 20.56 2.24
N ALA A 7 27.75 19.86 3.00
CA ALA A 7 27.91 18.42 2.89
C ALA A 7 26.64 17.67 3.32
N ASP A 8 26.02 18.10 4.42
CA ASP A 8 24.78 17.50 4.91
C ASP A 8 23.62 17.71 3.88
N THR A 9 23.56 18.91 3.28
CA THR A 9 22.54 19.18 2.23
C THR A 9 22.81 18.35 0.99
N GLN A 10 24.06 18.20 0.56
CA GLN A 10 24.41 17.35 -0.58
C GLN A 10 24.04 15.89 -0.28
N SER A 11 24.36 15.40 0.90
CA SER A 11 23.96 14.05 1.34
C SER A 11 22.44 13.89 1.33
N LEU A 12 21.70 14.89 1.81
CA LEU A 12 20.25 14.87 1.75
C LEU A 12 19.72 14.74 0.32
N LEU A 13 20.30 15.46 -0.63
CA LEU A 13 19.89 15.36 -2.04
C LEU A 13 20.07 13.94 -2.61
N GLU A 14 21.09 13.22 -2.19
CA GLU A 14 21.39 11.85 -2.62
C GLU A 14 20.35 10.81 -2.19
N TYR A 15 19.56 11.10 -1.16
CA TYR A 15 18.48 10.22 -0.68
C TYR A 15 17.14 10.46 -1.36
N ALA A 16 17.00 11.50 -2.17
CA ALA A 16 15.77 11.72 -2.92
C ALA A 16 15.58 10.64 -4.00
N VAL A 17 14.36 10.17 -4.16
CA VAL A 17 13.98 9.14 -5.13
C VAL A 17 12.90 9.69 -6.03
N GLN A 18 13.00 9.40 -7.33
CA GLN A 18 11.96 9.77 -8.26
C GLN A 18 10.78 8.79 -8.14
N HIS A 19 9.59 9.34 -7.95
CA HIS A 19 8.37 8.53 -7.88
C HIS A 19 7.92 8.12 -9.29
N PRO A 20 7.42 6.89 -9.48
CA PRO A 20 6.95 6.41 -10.79
C PRO A 20 5.84 7.27 -11.42
N ASP A 21 4.96 7.83 -10.60
CA ASP A 21 3.86 8.69 -11.06
C ASP A 21 4.27 10.16 -11.25
N GLY A 22 5.50 10.47 -10.93
CA GLY A 22 6.10 11.80 -11.04
C GLY A 22 6.44 12.43 -9.70
N GLY A 23 7.34 13.41 -9.76
CA GLY A 23 7.83 14.08 -8.56
C GLY A 23 9.02 13.37 -7.92
N TRP A 24 9.44 13.93 -6.79
CA TRP A 24 10.52 13.43 -5.95
C TRP A 24 10.03 13.21 -4.53
N TYR A 25 10.54 12.19 -3.85
CA TYR A 25 10.19 11.91 -2.48
C TYR A 25 11.34 11.24 -1.72
N TYR A 26 11.18 11.13 -0.42
CA TYR A 26 12.13 10.49 0.48
C TYR A 26 11.44 9.29 1.15
N PRO A 27 11.75 8.05 0.76
CA PRO A 27 11.04 6.86 1.26
C PRO A 27 11.05 6.70 2.79
N ASN A 28 12.09 7.22 3.45
CA ASN A 28 12.27 7.11 4.89
C ASN A 28 11.99 8.41 5.64
N ALA A 29 11.42 9.42 4.98
CA ALA A 29 11.07 10.69 5.62
C ALA A 29 9.73 10.56 6.37
N VAL A 30 9.77 9.82 7.47
CA VAL A 30 8.67 9.69 8.42
C VAL A 30 9.15 10.29 9.74
N MET A 31 8.35 11.21 10.29
CA MET A 31 8.66 11.74 11.61
C MET A 31 8.46 10.65 12.67
N PRO A 32 9.47 10.33 13.51
CA PRO A 32 9.46 9.16 14.39
C PRO A 32 8.56 9.30 15.62
N PHE A 33 7.85 10.41 15.80
CA PHE A 33 7.04 10.66 16.98
C PHE A 33 5.55 10.47 16.68
N ARG A 34 4.91 9.55 17.38
CA ARG A 34 3.46 9.34 17.36
C ARG A 34 2.75 10.56 17.91
N GLY A 35 2.07 11.31 17.06
CA GLY A 35 1.33 12.51 17.43
C GLY A 35 0.87 13.34 16.23
N LEU A 36 0.53 14.60 16.48
CA LEU A 36 0.00 15.55 15.48
C LEU A 36 0.90 15.79 14.25
N LEU A 37 2.19 15.42 14.34
CA LEU A 37 3.20 15.67 13.32
C LEU A 37 3.63 14.40 12.58
N GLU A 38 2.98 13.27 12.86
CA GLU A 38 3.26 12.00 12.20
C GLU A 38 2.61 11.97 10.82
N SER A 39 3.26 12.57 9.85
CA SER A 39 2.85 12.34 8.47
C SER A 39 4.02 12.51 7.53
N GLU A 40 4.04 11.68 6.49
CA GLU A 40 4.96 11.86 5.37
C GLU A 40 4.77 13.23 4.71
N ALA A 41 3.55 13.72 4.65
CA ALA A 41 3.24 15.03 4.10
C ALA A 41 3.93 16.15 4.87
N TYR A 42 3.93 16.11 6.21
CA TYR A 42 4.64 17.09 7.04
C TYR A 42 6.15 17.03 6.83
N ALA A 43 6.74 15.83 6.87
CA ALA A 43 8.16 15.66 6.65
C ALA A 43 8.60 16.18 5.26
N HIS A 44 7.81 15.88 4.22
CA HIS A 44 8.09 16.33 2.87
C HIS A 44 7.87 17.84 2.68
N SER A 45 6.91 18.45 3.36
CA SER A 45 6.75 19.92 3.32
C SER A 45 7.96 20.62 3.94
N MET A 46 8.47 20.15 5.07
CA MET A 46 9.69 20.68 5.69
C MET A 46 10.93 20.51 4.79
N LEU A 47 11.08 19.36 4.13
CA LEU A 47 12.15 19.13 3.18
C LEU A 47 12.03 20.02 1.94
N CYS A 48 10.83 20.25 1.45
CA CYS A 48 10.54 21.16 0.36
C CYS A 48 10.96 22.60 0.70
N ASP A 49 10.60 23.10 1.88
CA ASP A 49 10.91 24.44 2.34
C ASP A 49 12.44 24.59 2.55
N LEU A 50 13.10 23.58 3.13
CA LEU A 50 14.54 23.57 3.28
C LEU A 50 15.25 23.65 1.90
N LEU A 51 14.88 22.79 0.96
CA LEU A 51 15.52 22.72 -0.35
C LEU A 51 15.19 23.91 -1.27
N SER A 52 14.08 24.60 -1.01
CA SER A 52 13.69 25.85 -1.70
C SER A 52 14.39 27.08 -1.12
N SER A 53 15.07 26.95 0.01
CA SER A 53 15.69 28.06 0.72
C SER A 53 16.85 28.65 -0.07
N GLU A 54 16.90 29.99 -0.19
CA GLU A 54 18.03 30.71 -0.80
C GLU A 54 19.36 30.41 -0.11
N TYR A 55 19.35 30.08 1.18
CA TYR A 55 20.54 29.70 1.93
C TYR A 55 21.12 28.37 1.43
N VAL A 56 20.31 27.40 1.11
CA VAL A 56 20.72 26.12 0.54
C VAL A 56 21.34 26.35 -0.83
N GLU A 57 20.70 27.11 -1.69
CA GLU A 57 21.22 27.41 -3.02
C GLU A 57 22.54 28.17 -2.96
N ALA A 58 22.65 29.16 -2.05
CA ALA A 58 23.89 29.90 -1.83
C ALA A 58 25.01 29.01 -1.29
N ALA A 59 24.71 28.11 -0.35
CA ALA A 59 25.68 27.16 0.19
C ALA A 59 26.21 26.22 -0.89
N LEU A 60 25.35 25.70 -1.70
CA LEU A 60 25.70 24.78 -2.77
C LEU A 60 26.53 25.44 -3.87
N ARG A 61 26.25 26.69 -4.22
CA ARG A 61 27.08 27.50 -5.14
C ARG A 61 28.47 27.79 -4.58
N HIS A 62 28.58 28.03 -3.27
CA HIS A 62 29.83 28.43 -2.64
C HIS A 62 30.78 27.27 -2.39
N PHE A 63 30.27 26.09 -2.03
CA PHE A 63 31.08 24.93 -1.62
C PHE A 63 31.26 23.87 -2.69
N GLY A 64 30.78 24.10 -3.92
CA GLY A 64 31.09 23.26 -5.06
C GLY A 64 29.89 22.52 -5.64
N LYS A 65 30.17 21.87 -6.70
CA LYS A 65 29.26 21.23 -7.62
C LYS A 65 28.22 20.36 -6.93
N LEU A 66 26.98 20.74 -7.06
CA LEU A 66 25.87 19.80 -7.00
C LEU A 66 25.98 18.88 -8.21
N SER A 67 26.72 17.82 -8.04
CA SER A 67 26.84 16.83 -9.08
C SER A 67 25.80 15.75 -8.88
N ALA A 68 25.26 15.36 -9.99
CA ALA A 68 24.66 14.08 -10.28
C ALA A 68 24.10 13.31 -9.09
N MET A 69 22.80 13.35 -8.95
CA MET A 69 22.10 12.45 -8.06
C MET A 69 21.76 11.18 -8.82
N GLN A 70 22.01 10.05 -8.16
CA GLN A 70 21.48 8.79 -8.61
C GLN A 70 19.99 8.77 -8.30
N ALA A 71 19.18 9.06 -9.31
CA ALA A 71 17.78 8.72 -9.24
C ALA A 71 17.66 7.21 -9.06
N ARG A 72 17.23 6.76 -7.91
CA ARG A 72 16.79 5.38 -7.75
C ARG A 72 15.38 5.31 -8.34
N GLY A 73 15.29 4.88 -9.59
CA GLY A 73 14.01 4.43 -10.12
C GLY A 73 13.45 3.30 -9.26
N SER A 74 12.15 3.09 -9.35
CA SER A 74 11.45 1.94 -8.77
C SER A 74 12.32 0.69 -8.84
N ALA A 75 12.29 -0.17 -7.83
CA ALA A 75 13.21 -1.27 -7.52
C ALA A 75 13.64 -2.20 -8.68
N ASN A 76 13.13 -2.02 -9.87
CA ASN A 76 13.39 -2.85 -11.05
C ASN A 76 13.99 -2.10 -12.27
N SER A 77 14.31 -0.81 -12.17
CA SER A 77 14.98 -0.10 -13.26
C SER A 77 16.26 0.56 -12.78
N VAL A 78 17.37 0.12 -13.32
CA VAL A 78 18.66 0.85 -13.22
C VAL A 78 18.51 2.08 -14.10
N THR A 79 18.10 3.19 -13.49
CA THR A 79 18.12 4.49 -14.17
C THR A 79 19.52 5.08 -14.09
N GLU A 80 20.00 5.61 -15.20
CA GLU A 80 21.24 6.37 -15.24
C GLU A 80 21.17 7.55 -14.25
N PRO A 81 22.30 7.94 -13.64
CA PRO A 81 22.35 9.08 -12.73
C PRO A 81 21.90 10.36 -13.46
N VAL A 82 20.93 11.06 -12.87
CA VAL A 82 20.38 12.31 -13.41
C VAL A 82 20.91 13.48 -12.58
N GLU A 83 21.48 14.48 -13.23
CA GLU A 83 21.85 15.73 -12.58
C GLU A 83 20.59 16.54 -12.23
N VAL A 84 20.34 16.76 -10.94
CA VAL A 84 19.20 17.55 -10.47
C VAL A 84 19.66 18.57 -9.43
N THR A 85 18.98 19.70 -9.41
CA THR A 85 19.22 20.77 -8.43
C THR A 85 18.31 20.62 -7.21
N ALA A 86 18.68 21.22 -6.09
CA ALA A 86 17.84 21.26 -4.90
C ALA A 86 16.45 21.81 -5.19
N LYS A 87 16.38 22.86 -6.03
CA LYS A 87 15.10 23.44 -6.46
C LYS A 87 14.25 22.46 -7.26
N GLN A 88 14.85 21.73 -8.18
CA GLN A 88 14.11 20.70 -8.96
C GLN A 88 13.56 19.59 -8.08
N ILE A 89 14.30 19.20 -7.01
CA ILE A 89 13.81 18.24 -6.03
C ILE A 89 12.67 18.85 -5.23
N ALA A 90 12.79 20.09 -4.75
CA ALA A 90 11.72 20.78 -4.03
C ALA A 90 10.46 20.88 -4.87
N ASP A 91 10.58 21.26 -6.15
CA ASP A 91 9.45 21.32 -7.07
C ASP A 91 8.85 19.92 -7.33
N GLY A 92 9.70 18.91 -7.38
CA GLY A 92 9.28 17.51 -7.49
C GLY A 92 8.58 17.00 -6.22
N ILE A 93 8.98 17.44 -5.02
CA ILE A 93 8.27 17.13 -3.76
C ILE A 93 6.88 17.75 -3.78
N ARG A 94 6.73 18.98 -4.25
CA ARG A 94 5.40 19.61 -4.41
C ARG A 94 4.49 18.81 -5.31
N LEU A 95 5.01 18.35 -6.45
CA LEU A 95 4.28 17.49 -7.36
C LEU A 95 3.89 16.17 -6.69
N TRP A 96 4.82 15.54 -5.98
CA TRP A 96 4.56 14.31 -5.24
C TRP A 96 3.48 14.51 -4.17
N LEU A 97 3.55 15.60 -3.38
CA LEU A 97 2.51 15.93 -2.38
C LEU A 97 1.13 16.04 -3.03
N MET A 98 1.02 16.71 -4.17
CA MET A 98 -0.26 16.81 -4.89
C MET A 98 -0.80 15.44 -5.31
N LEU A 99 0.06 14.60 -5.90
CA LEU A 99 -0.33 13.28 -6.37
C LEU A 99 -0.72 12.37 -5.20
N GLN A 100 0.02 12.42 -4.10
CA GLN A 100 -0.25 11.60 -2.93
C GLN A 100 -1.51 12.04 -2.16
N LYS A 101 -2.00 13.25 -2.34
CA LYS A 101 -3.23 13.70 -1.69
C LYS A 101 -4.44 12.82 -2.01
N GLU A 102 -4.47 12.20 -3.17
CA GLU A 102 -5.53 11.27 -3.56
C GLU A 102 -5.49 9.95 -2.77
N THR A 103 -4.31 9.55 -2.30
CA THR A 103 -4.09 8.25 -1.66
C THR A 103 -3.83 8.32 -0.16
N GLN A 104 -3.55 9.52 0.37
CA GLN A 104 -3.12 9.69 1.75
C GLN A 104 -3.95 10.73 2.49
N LYS A 105 -4.14 10.49 3.78
CA LYS A 105 -4.51 11.52 4.74
C LYS A 105 -3.24 12.27 5.13
N TRP A 106 -3.21 13.56 4.92
CA TRP A 106 -2.04 14.39 5.27
C TRP A 106 -1.88 14.63 6.79
N GLY A 107 -2.38 13.71 7.62
CA GLY A 107 -2.28 13.80 9.06
C GLY A 107 -3.17 14.87 9.68
N GLY A 108 -2.77 15.41 10.82
CA GLY A 108 -3.49 16.46 11.54
C GLY A 108 -3.39 17.83 10.88
N ASP A 109 -4.15 18.80 11.41
CA ASP A 109 -4.25 20.17 10.87
C ASP A 109 -2.90 20.85 10.56
N PRO A 110 -1.86 20.77 11.42
CA PRO A 110 -0.55 21.38 11.11
C PRO A 110 0.08 20.79 9.85
N ALA A 111 0.11 19.47 9.73
CA ALA A 111 0.70 18.78 8.58
C ALA A 111 -0.04 19.11 7.27
N PHE A 112 -1.36 19.20 7.34
CA PHE A 112 -2.17 19.61 6.20
C PHE A 112 -1.88 21.06 5.76
N VAL A 113 -1.82 22.00 6.71
CA VAL A 113 -1.54 23.41 6.43
C VAL A 113 -0.16 23.59 5.82
N ASP A 114 0.87 22.95 6.38
CA ASP A 114 2.24 23.06 5.89
C ASP A 114 2.40 22.43 4.51
N ALA A 115 1.84 21.24 4.27
CA ALA A 115 1.86 20.62 2.97
C ALA A 115 1.13 21.44 1.91
N LEU A 116 -0.04 22.01 2.25
CA LEU A 116 -0.78 22.89 1.37
C LEU A 116 0.00 24.17 1.06
N ASN A 117 0.61 24.79 2.07
CA ASN A 117 1.43 25.98 1.90
C ASN A 117 2.63 25.70 0.98
N SER A 118 3.35 24.59 1.19
CA SER A 118 4.48 24.20 0.33
C SER A 118 4.06 24.02 -1.13
N VAL A 119 2.87 23.47 -1.39
CA VAL A 119 2.32 23.33 -2.75
C VAL A 119 1.95 24.68 -3.35
N LEU A 120 1.23 25.52 -2.60
CA LEU A 120 0.72 26.81 -3.10
C LEU A 120 1.81 27.85 -3.34
N THR A 121 2.93 27.76 -2.63
CA THR A 121 4.10 28.65 -2.82
C THR A 121 5.01 28.19 -3.96
N GLY A 122 4.71 27.07 -4.59
CA GLY A 122 5.46 26.53 -5.72
C GLY A 122 5.21 27.28 -7.05
N PRO A 123 5.96 26.89 -8.09
CA PRO A 123 5.74 27.40 -9.43
C PRO A 123 4.33 27.11 -9.95
N ALA A 124 3.74 28.05 -10.69
CA ALA A 124 2.36 27.93 -11.19
C ALA A 124 2.17 26.75 -12.17
N ASP A 125 3.21 26.33 -12.88
CA ASP A 125 3.18 25.19 -13.79
C ASP A 125 2.98 23.85 -13.06
N ILE A 126 3.45 23.71 -11.83
CA ILE A 126 3.17 22.54 -10.99
C ILE A 126 1.68 22.45 -10.68
N LEU A 127 1.04 23.58 -10.32
CA LEU A 127 -0.39 23.63 -10.07
C LEU A 127 -1.22 23.39 -11.33
N ALA A 128 -0.66 23.65 -12.52
CA ALA A 128 -1.27 23.39 -13.80
C ALA A 128 -1.01 21.96 -14.33
N THR A 129 -0.30 21.13 -13.60
CA THR A 129 -0.01 19.75 -13.99
C THR A 129 -1.31 18.98 -14.17
N ARG A 130 -1.42 18.28 -15.31
CA ARG A 130 -2.57 17.45 -15.62
C ARG A 130 -2.14 15.99 -15.58
N VAL A 131 -2.89 15.19 -14.81
CA VAL A 131 -2.75 13.74 -14.82
C VAL A 131 -3.63 13.17 -15.94
N VAL A 132 -3.05 12.36 -16.82
CA VAL A 132 -3.78 11.66 -17.86
C VAL A 132 -3.72 10.17 -17.58
N SER A 133 -4.88 9.52 -17.48
CA SER A 133 -4.96 8.07 -17.34
C SER A 133 -5.54 7.44 -18.61
N LEU A 134 -4.98 6.30 -19.02
CA LEU A 134 -5.51 5.47 -20.09
C LEU A 134 -5.97 4.14 -19.50
N THR A 135 -7.27 3.87 -19.57
CA THR A 135 -7.85 2.59 -19.13
C THR A 135 -8.20 1.72 -20.32
N LYS A 136 -7.64 0.51 -20.35
CA LYS A 136 -8.00 -0.52 -21.32
C LYS A 136 -8.77 -1.65 -20.62
N THR A 137 -10.02 -1.87 -21.01
CA THR A 137 -10.85 -2.94 -20.47
C THR A 137 -10.92 -4.10 -21.47
N TYR A 138 -10.71 -5.32 -21.01
CA TYR A 138 -10.84 -6.52 -21.80
C TYR A 138 -11.31 -7.69 -20.91
N SER A 139 -11.93 -8.69 -21.52
CA SER A 139 -12.41 -9.88 -20.81
C SER A 139 -11.46 -11.06 -21.05
N VAL A 140 -11.16 -11.78 -19.99
CA VAL A 140 -10.37 -13.02 -20.02
C VAL A 140 -11.09 -14.12 -19.26
N PRO A 141 -10.97 -15.39 -19.67
CA PRO A 141 -11.47 -16.50 -18.87
C PRO A 141 -10.83 -16.50 -17.47
N PHE A 142 -11.59 -16.84 -16.44
CA PHE A 142 -11.10 -16.88 -15.04
C PHE A 142 -9.81 -17.69 -14.89
N SER A 143 -9.73 -18.84 -15.55
CA SER A 143 -8.55 -19.73 -15.52
C SER A 143 -7.25 -19.08 -16.05
N LYS A 144 -7.36 -17.94 -16.74
CA LYS A 144 -6.20 -17.20 -17.28
C LYS A 144 -5.84 -15.97 -16.46
N VAL A 145 -6.58 -15.65 -15.41
CA VAL A 145 -6.30 -14.51 -14.55
C VAL A 145 -5.03 -14.79 -13.76
N LYS A 146 -4.04 -13.93 -13.93
CA LYS A 146 -2.79 -13.94 -13.19
C LYS A 146 -2.80 -12.84 -12.15
N ALA A 147 -2.03 -13.03 -11.06
CA ALA A 147 -1.78 -11.94 -10.12
C ALA A 147 -1.15 -10.76 -10.85
N ALA A 148 -1.68 -9.59 -10.62
CA ALA A 148 -1.17 -8.33 -11.18
C ALA A 148 -1.44 -7.20 -10.19
N GLY A 149 -0.58 -6.18 -10.19
CA GLY A 149 -0.75 -5.06 -9.29
C GLY A 149 0.10 -3.86 -9.67
N ASN A 150 -0.39 -2.69 -9.25
CA ASN A 150 0.33 -1.44 -9.22
C ASN A 150 0.18 -0.85 -7.82
N GLY A 151 1.29 -0.66 -7.09
CA GLY A 151 1.32 -0.15 -5.71
C GLY A 151 0.84 -1.13 -4.64
N PHE A 152 0.22 -2.24 -5.00
CA PHE A 152 -0.21 -3.31 -4.11
C PHE A 152 0.19 -4.68 -4.64
N THR A 153 0.30 -5.64 -3.71
CA THR A 153 0.25 -7.07 -3.99
C THR A 153 -0.77 -7.69 -3.03
N VAL A 154 -1.61 -8.59 -3.52
CA VAL A 154 -2.58 -9.32 -2.70
C VAL A 154 -2.49 -10.81 -3.02
N GLU A 155 -2.49 -11.63 -1.96
CA GLU A 155 -2.52 -13.09 -2.05
C GLU A 155 -3.61 -13.62 -1.13
N ARG A 156 -4.32 -14.66 -1.57
CA ARG A 156 -5.31 -15.35 -0.76
C ARG A 156 -4.84 -16.77 -0.48
N HIS A 157 -4.87 -17.14 0.80
CA HIS A 157 -4.59 -18.49 1.29
C HIS A 157 -5.79 -19.03 2.05
N PHE A 158 -6.08 -20.30 1.90
CA PHE A 158 -7.12 -20.97 2.66
C PHE A 158 -6.50 -21.97 3.63
N TYR A 159 -7.06 -22.01 4.83
CA TYR A 159 -6.63 -22.94 5.88
C TYR A 159 -7.83 -23.68 6.45
N LYS A 160 -7.67 -24.99 6.66
CA LYS A 160 -8.61 -25.82 7.40
C LYS A 160 -8.09 -26.03 8.82
N GLU A 161 -8.96 -25.95 9.79
CA GLU A 161 -8.65 -26.33 11.17
C GLU A 161 -8.66 -27.86 11.29
N VAL A 162 -7.57 -28.45 11.74
CA VAL A 162 -7.44 -29.89 11.99
C VAL A 162 -6.99 -30.12 13.44
N LYS A 163 -7.46 -31.20 14.07
CA LYS A 163 -6.96 -31.61 15.38
C LYS A 163 -5.66 -32.40 15.20
N GLY A 164 -4.60 -31.94 15.86
CA GLY A 164 -3.34 -32.69 15.95
C GLY A 164 -3.47 -33.92 16.88
N GLU A 165 -2.49 -34.80 16.83
CA GLU A 165 -2.39 -35.97 17.71
C GLU A 165 -2.31 -35.58 19.19
N ASP A 166 -1.80 -34.38 19.49
CA ASP A 166 -1.71 -33.75 20.81
C ASP A 166 -3.03 -33.13 21.28
N GLY A 167 -4.10 -33.24 20.48
CA GLY A 167 -5.41 -32.62 20.74
C GLY A 167 -5.49 -31.13 20.48
N LYS A 168 -4.37 -30.50 20.09
CA LYS A 168 -4.35 -29.08 19.73
C LYS A 168 -4.89 -28.87 18.32
N LYS A 169 -5.42 -27.67 18.12
CA LYS A 169 -5.91 -27.22 16.82
C LYS A 169 -4.73 -26.70 16.01
N ASN A 170 -4.50 -27.32 14.87
CA ASN A 170 -3.50 -26.92 13.87
C ASN A 170 -4.20 -26.37 12.64
N ARG A 171 -3.53 -25.49 11.93
CA ARG A 171 -4.01 -24.94 10.63
C ARG A 171 -3.29 -25.68 9.51
N LEU A 172 -4.05 -26.32 8.64
CA LEU A 172 -3.55 -26.97 7.43
C LEU A 172 -3.91 -26.08 6.23
N GLU A 173 -2.90 -25.69 5.47
CA GLU A 173 -3.13 -24.94 4.24
C GLU A 173 -3.80 -25.81 3.19
N ILE A 174 -4.79 -25.25 2.51
CA ILE A 174 -5.59 -25.92 1.48
C ILE A 174 -4.99 -25.58 0.12
N PHE A 175 -4.54 -26.60 -0.59
CA PHE A 175 -4.01 -26.48 -1.95
C PHE A 175 -5.07 -26.86 -2.99
N PRO A 176 -4.93 -26.39 -4.25
CA PRO A 176 -5.81 -26.78 -5.34
C PRO A 176 -5.93 -28.30 -5.47
N GLY A 177 -7.15 -28.79 -5.56
CA GLY A 177 -7.45 -30.22 -5.64
C GLY A 177 -7.67 -30.93 -4.31
N MET A 178 -7.41 -30.31 -3.16
CA MET A 178 -7.83 -30.84 -1.85
C MET A 178 -9.34 -30.84 -1.74
N LYS A 179 -9.89 -31.90 -1.10
CA LYS A 179 -11.32 -32.02 -0.83
C LYS A 179 -11.65 -31.45 0.54
N LEU A 180 -12.69 -30.65 0.59
CA LEU A 180 -13.29 -30.17 1.81
C LEU A 180 -14.60 -30.94 2.07
N SER A 181 -15.00 -31.07 3.32
CA SER A 181 -16.26 -31.68 3.69
C SER A 181 -17.28 -30.63 4.11
N VAL A 182 -18.55 -30.92 3.86
CA VAL A 182 -19.63 -30.09 4.42
C VAL A 182 -19.51 -30.08 5.95
N GLY A 183 -19.58 -28.88 6.53
CA GLY A 183 -19.33 -28.65 7.95
C GLY A 183 -17.91 -28.26 8.32
N ASP A 184 -16.95 -28.41 7.41
CA ASP A 184 -15.59 -27.95 7.66
C ASP A 184 -15.56 -26.44 7.93
N LYS A 185 -14.71 -26.04 8.89
CA LYS A 185 -14.35 -24.65 9.10
C LYS A 185 -13.09 -24.30 8.32
N VAL A 186 -13.20 -23.31 7.45
CA VAL A 186 -12.12 -22.79 6.60
C VAL A 186 -11.87 -21.33 6.94
N THR A 187 -10.61 -20.96 7.06
CA THR A 187 -10.19 -19.57 7.23
C THR A 187 -9.53 -19.11 5.91
N ALA A 188 -10.05 -18.07 5.31
CA ALA A 188 -9.34 -17.33 4.26
C ALA A 188 -8.42 -16.29 4.92
N GLU A 189 -7.21 -16.19 4.42
CA GLU A 189 -6.21 -15.21 4.83
C GLU A 189 -5.77 -14.40 3.61
N TYR A 190 -6.04 -13.11 3.63
CA TYR A 190 -5.67 -12.17 2.58
C TYR A 190 -4.42 -11.45 3.04
N ARG A 191 -3.30 -11.66 2.34
CA ARG A 191 -2.01 -11.03 2.60
C ARG A 191 -1.82 -9.89 1.63
N ILE A 192 -1.54 -8.71 2.16
CA ILE A 192 -1.42 -7.49 1.39
C ILE A 192 -0.06 -6.87 1.66
N TRP A 193 0.63 -6.46 0.61
CA TRP A 193 1.84 -5.66 0.66
C TRP A 193 1.65 -4.41 -0.18
N ASN A 194 2.23 -3.33 0.28
CA ASN A 194 2.24 -2.03 -0.37
C ASN A 194 3.58 -1.34 -0.14
N GLN A 195 3.93 -0.42 -1.00
CA GLN A 195 5.23 0.27 -0.96
C GLN A 195 5.15 1.63 -0.26
N GLU A 196 3.96 2.17 -0.10
CA GLU A 196 3.72 3.52 0.41
C GLU A 196 2.48 3.55 1.29
N ASN A 197 2.40 4.59 2.16
CA ASN A 197 1.18 4.83 2.92
C ASN A 197 0.00 5.06 1.99
N ARG A 198 -1.08 4.31 2.18
CA ARG A 198 -2.31 4.49 1.43
C ARG A 198 -3.51 4.44 2.36
N SER A 199 -4.30 5.50 2.29
CA SER A 199 -5.59 5.59 2.98
C SER A 199 -6.72 5.26 2.02
N PHE A 200 -7.88 4.95 2.58
CA PHE A 200 -9.09 4.66 1.81
C PHE A 200 -8.92 3.47 0.85
N VAL A 201 -8.27 2.43 1.33
CA VAL A 201 -8.08 1.20 0.58
C VAL A 201 -9.29 0.30 0.74
N LYS A 202 -9.74 -0.30 -0.35
CA LYS A 202 -10.83 -1.27 -0.40
C LYS A 202 -10.32 -2.62 -0.86
N LEU A 203 -10.48 -3.64 -0.02
CA LEU A 203 -10.31 -5.04 -0.37
C LEU A 203 -11.69 -5.63 -0.69
N THR A 204 -11.85 -6.18 -1.89
CA THR A 204 -13.04 -6.93 -2.29
C THR A 204 -12.69 -8.40 -2.33
N ALA A 205 -13.29 -9.18 -1.44
CA ALA A 205 -13.07 -10.60 -1.26
C ALA A 205 -14.33 -11.39 -1.64
N PRO A 206 -14.51 -11.74 -2.91
CA PRO A 206 -15.61 -12.60 -3.33
C PRO A 206 -15.40 -14.01 -2.77
N ARG A 207 -16.50 -14.72 -2.52
CA ARG A 207 -16.46 -16.06 -1.97
C ARG A 207 -17.11 -17.10 -2.87
N GLU A 208 -16.69 -18.33 -2.69
CA GLU A 208 -17.29 -19.49 -3.31
C GLU A 208 -18.72 -19.71 -2.77
N ALA A 209 -19.63 -20.18 -3.59
CA ALA A 209 -21.03 -20.33 -3.19
C ALA A 209 -21.24 -21.32 -2.03
N ALA A 210 -20.31 -22.26 -1.81
CA ALA A 210 -20.37 -23.18 -0.68
C ALA A 210 -19.88 -22.55 0.66
N PHE A 211 -19.25 -21.38 0.61
CA PHE A 211 -18.60 -20.75 1.77
C PHE A 211 -19.58 -19.77 2.44
N ARG A 212 -20.03 -20.14 3.62
CA ARG A 212 -20.87 -19.27 4.45
C ARG A 212 -20.02 -18.60 5.53
N PRO A 213 -19.96 -17.26 5.61
CA PRO A 213 -19.24 -16.58 6.67
C PRO A 213 -19.71 -17.02 8.06
N SER A 214 -18.76 -17.28 8.96
CA SER A 214 -19.08 -17.60 10.36
C SER A 214 -19.63 -16.39 11.10
N ASP A 215 -19.17 -15.19 10.72
CA ASP A 215 -19.67 -13.91 11.19
C ASP A 215 -20.27 -13.13 10.01
N GLN A 216 -21.55 -12.88 10.06
CA GLN A 216 -22.32 -12.23 8.99
C GLN A 216 -22.63 -10.77 9.29
N LEU A 217 -22.07 -10.21 10.37
CA LEU A 217 -22.30 -8.83 10.74
C LEU A 217 -21.34 -7.89 10.03
N SER A 218 -21.90 -6.88 9.40
CA SER A 218 -21.13 -5.71 8.93
C SER A 218 -20.80 -4.79 10.11
N GLY A 219 -19.66 -4.11 10.05
CA GLY A 219 -19.26 -3.21 11.14
C GLY A 219 -17.75 -3.01 11.24
N ALA A 220 -17.30 -2.47 12.36
CA ALA A 220 -15.89 -2.26 12.63
C ALA A 220 -15.10 -3.58 12.58
N TYR A 221 -13.93 -3.54 11.98
CA TYR A 221 -13.05 -4.68 11.78
C TYR A 221 -11.66 -4.40 12.36
N GLY A 222 -10.98 -5.44 12.86
CA GLY A 222 -9.61 -5.34 13.34
C GLY A 222 -9.42 -4.71 14.71
N TRP A 223 -10.46 -4.22 15.33
CA TRP A 223 -10.41 -3.49 16.61
C TRP A 223 -9.79 -4.28 17.78
N TRP A 224 -9.85 -5.64 17.74
CA TRP A 224 -9.45 -6.51 18.83
C TRP A 224 -8.18 -7.33 18.57
N LEU A 225 -7.63 -7.25 17.38
CA LEU A 225 -6.55 -8.14 16.97
C LEU A 225 -5.19 -7.49 17.25
N ARG A 226 -4.34 -8.24 17.95
CA ARG A 226 -2.96 -7.80 18.24
C ARG A 226 -2.04 -8.10 17.07
N PRO A 227 -1.04 -7.26 16.82
CA PRO A 227 0.01 -7.56 15.85
C PRO A 227 0.68 -8.88 16.20
N LEU A 228 0.86 -9.74 15.21
CA LEU A 228 1.61 -10.99 15.32
C LEU A 228 2.95 -10.81 14.62
N SER A 229 4.05 -11.07 15.32
CA SER A 229 5.38 -11.16 14.71
C SER A 229 5.73 -12.61 14.45
N VAL A 230 6.02 -12.95 13.19
CA VAL A 230 6.54 -14.25 12.80
C VAL A 230 7.84 -14.02 12.04
N ASN A 231 8.95 -14.55 12.57
CA ASN A 231 10.30 -14.39 11.98
C ASN A 231 10.73 -12.91 11.77
N GLY A 232 10.35 -12.03 12.69
CA GLY A 232 10.69 -10.60 12.61
C GLY A 232 9.83 -9.80 11.64
N ILE A 233 8.89 -10.42 10.93
CA ILE A 233 7.92 -9.74 10.09
C ILE A 233 6.66 -9.50 10.91
N TRP A 234 6.29 -8.25 11.08
CA TRP A 234 5.06 -7.87 11.74
C TRP A 234 3.88 -8.07 10.80
N SER A 235 2.96 -8.93 11.21
CA SER A 235 1.66 -9.07 10.54
C SER A 235 0.64 -8.27 11.34
N VAL A 236 0.05 -7.28 10.70
CA VAL A 236 -0.93 -6.38 11.31
C VAL A 236 -2.29 -6.63 10.68
N THR A 237 -3.31 -6.81 11.51
CA THR A 237 -4.69 -6.75 11.06
C THR A 237 -5.12 -5.29 11.04
N PRO A 238 -5.52 -4.76 9.87
CA PRO A 238 -5.85 -3.35 9.76
C PRO A 238 -7.13 -3.04 10.54
N GLN A 239 -7.16 -1.88 11.14
CA GLN A 239 -8.41 -1.34 11.69
C GLN A 239 -9.22 -0.70 10.57
N GLY A 240 -10.49 -1.02 10.51
CA GLY A 240 -11.33 -0.50 9.46
C GLY A 240 -12.79 -0.93 9.60
N TYR A 241 -13.46 -0.94 8.49
CA TYR A 241 -14.85 -1.36 8.38
C TYR A 241 -14.97 -2.54 7.42
N ARG A 242 -15.87 -3.47 7.69
CA ARG A 242 -16.24 -4.52 6.75
C ARG A 242 -17.73 -4.49 6.46
N ASP A 243 -18.09 -4.85 5.24
CA ASP A 243 -19.47 -5.06 4.80
C ASP A 243 -19.62 -6.48 4.24
N VAL A 244 -20.39 -7.31 4.92
CA VAL A 244 -20.62 -8.70 4.56
C VAL A 244 -21.84 -8.78 3.66
N LYS A 245 -21.60 -9.03 2.37
CA LYS A 245 -22.64 -9.20 1.33
C LYS A 245 -22.91 -10.69 1.07
N THR A 246 -23.88 -10.97 0.25
CA THR A 246 -24.26 -12.36 -0.08
C THR A 246 -23.14 -13.13 -0.78
N ASP A 247 -22.43 -12.47 -1.70
CA ASP A 247 -21.45 -13.06 -2.61
C ASP A 247 -19.99 -12.69 -2.28
N ARG A 248 -19.78 -11.72 -1.40
CA ARG A 248 -18.45 -11.19 -1.06
C ARG A 248 -18.45 -10.49 0.28
N THR A 249 -17.26 -10.26 0.80
CA THR A 249 -17.02 -9.30 1.89
C THR A 249 -16.15 -8.17 1.36
N GLU A 250 -16.50 -6.95 1.66
CA GLU A 250 -15.71 -5.76 1.35
C GLU A 250 -15.13 -5.21 2.64
N TYR A 251 -13.86 -4.81 2.61
CA TYR A 251 -13.12 -4.24 3.73
C TYR A 251 -12.57 -2.89 3.35
N TRP A 252 -12.66 -1.90 4.25
CA TRP A 252 -12.10 -0.57 4.10
C TRP A 252 -11.15 -0.27 5.24
N PHE A 253 -9.91 0.07 4.92
CA PHE A 253 -8.85 0.31 5.89
C PHE A 253 -7.74 1.18 5.28
N ASP A 254 -6.80 1.59 6.12
CA ASP A 254 -5.55 2.22 5.70
C ASP A 254 -4.42 1.19 5.78
N VAL A 255 -3.43 1.28 4.90
CA VAL A 255 -2.25 0.41 4.86
C VAL A 255 -0.96 1.23 4.93
N TYR A 256 0.05 0.65 5.54
CA TYR A 256 1.35 1.28 5.76
C TYR A 256 2.45 0.44 5.12
N PRO A 257 3.53 1.06 4.56
CA PRO A 257 4.68 0.32 4.11
C PRO A 257 5.34 -0.40 5.29
N GLU A 258 6.20 -1.36 5.02
CA GLU A 258 6.92 -2.16 6.03
C GLU A 258 6.04 -3.11 6.88
N GLU A 259 4.73 -2.99 6.81
CA GLU A 259 3.79 -3.87 7.50
C GLU A 259 3.16 -4.87 6.52
N LYS A 260 3.18 -6.14 6.90
CA LYS A 260 2.37 -7.14 6.23
C LYS A 260 0.94 -7.03 6.74
N THR A 261 0.10 -6.35 5.97
CA THR A 261 -1.32 -6.27 6.31
C THR A 261 -2.00 -7.60 6.04
N THR A 262 -2.66 -8.15 7.05
CA THR A 262 -3.35 -9.45 6.95
C THR A 262 -4.80 -9.31 7.39
N VAL A 263 -5.71 -9.67 6.49
CA VAL A 263 -7.15 -9.75 6.76
C VAL A 263 -7.55 -11.20 6.77
N THR A 264 -8.36 -11.63 7.75
CA THR A 264 -8.84 -13.02 7.86
C THR A 264 -10.35 -13.08 7.92
N GLU A 265 -10.92 -14.11 7.31
CA GLU A 265 -12.36 -14.40 7.36
C GLU A 265 -12.59 -15.91 7.51
N ASP A 266 -13.45 -16.26 8.45
CA ASP A 266 -13.81 -17.66 8.73
C ASP A 266 -15.12 -18.04 8.03
N PHE A 267 -15.15 -19.24 7.45
CA PHE A 267 -16.28 -19.79 6.73
C PHE A 267 -16.62 -21.20 7.22
N PHE A 268 -17.88 -21.57 7.04
CA PHE A 268 -18.33 -22.96 7.07
C PHE A 268 -18.68 -23.43 5.67
N ILE A 269 -18.26 -24.64 5.32
CA ILE A 269 -18.68 -25.30 4.06
C ILE A 269 -20.10 -25.79 4.23
N THR A 270 -21.00 -25.36 3.35
CA THR A 270 -22.45 -25.62 3.47
C THR A 270 -23.02 -26.54 2.40
N GLN A 271 -22.30 -26.72 1.28
CA GLN A 271 -22.80 -27.47 0.14
C GLN A 271 -21.70 -28.31 -0.47
N GLU A 272 -22.09 -29.48 -1.01
CA GLU A 272 -21.20 -30.31 -1.86
C GLU A 272 -21.21 -29.81 -3.30
N GLY A 273 -20.11 -29.98 -4.00
CA GLY A 273 -19.99 -29.57 -5.41
C GLY A 273 -18.58 -29.18 -5.82
N ILE A 274 -18.50 -28.59 -7.00
CA ILE A 274 -17.28 -27.97 -7.53
C ILE A 274 -17.58 -26.49 -7.72
N PHE A 275 -16.80 -25.64 -7.05
CA PHE A 275 -17.02 -24.21 -7.02
C PHE A 275 -15.79 -23.49 -7.55
N THR A 276 -16.01 -22.48 -8.36
CA THR A 276 -14.94 -21.60 -8.84
C THR A 276 -14.53 -20.64 -7.73
N ALA A 277 -13.24 -20.56 -7.44
CA ALA A 277 -12.67 -19.57 -6.55
C ALA A 277 -12.58 -18.21 -7.26
N PRO A 278 -13.38 -17.20 -6.87
CA PRO A 278 -13.33 -15.89 -7.52
C PRO A 278 -12.03 -15.16 -7.16
N VAL A 279 -11.65 -14.20 -8.00
CA VAL A 279 -10.43 -13.41 -7.83
C VAL A 279 -10.65 -12.30 -6.80
N VAL A 280 -9.73 -12.16 -5.87
CA VAL A 280 -9.70 -11.07 -4.88
C VAL A 280 -9.09 -9.83 -5.52
N THR A 281 -9.62 -8.67 -5.19
CA THR A 281 -9.10 -7.38 -5.67
C THR A 281 -8.90 -6.40 -4.53
N ILE A 282 -7.90 -5.56 -4.66
CA ILE A 282 -7.63 -4.44 -3.76
C ILE A 282 -7.42 -3.18 -4.58
N GLU A 283 -7.91 -2.06 -4.11
CA GLU A 283 -7.80 -0.77 -4.79
C GLU A 283 -7.78 0.41 -3.83
N SER A 284 -7.13 1.49 -4.22
CA SER A 284 -7.28 2.80 -3.59
C SER A 284 -8.53 3.47 -4.16
N LEU A 285 -9.48 3.87 -3.31
CA LEU A 285 -10.79 4.37 -3.76
C LEU A 285 -10.71 5.66 -4.57
N TYR A 286 -9.80 6.55 -4.20
CA TYR A 286 -9.65 7.86 -4.85
C TYR A 286 -8.58 7.88 -5.94
N ALA A 287 -7.74 6.83 -6.00
CA ALA A 287 -6.72 6.65 -7.01
C ALA A 287 -6.75 5.20 -7.55
N PRO A 288 -7.77 4.83 -8.35
CA PRO A 288 -8.02 3.44 -8.75
C PRO A 288 -6.98 2.84 -9.70
N HIS A 289 -6.00 3.62 -10.15
CA HIS A 289 -4.83 3.09 -10.85
C HIS A 289 -3.89 2.33 -9.91
N TYR A 290 -3.93 2.60 -8.60
CA TYR A 290 -3.32 1.76 -7.57
C TYR A 290 -4.28 0.64 -7.19
N ARG A 291 -4.05 -0.52 -7.75
CA ARG A 291 -4.88 -1.70 -7.55
C ARG A 291 -4.08 -2.97 -7.77
N ALA A 292 -4.56 -4.06 -7.20
CA ALA A 292 -4.03 -5.40 -7.47
C ALA A 292 -5.14 -6.44 -7.47
N ASN A 293 -4.83 -7.59 -8.03
CA ASN A 293 -5.63 -8.79 -7.91
C ASN A 293 -4.74 -10.01 -7.64
N ASP A 294 -5.29 -11.02 -6.96
CA ASP A 294 -4.64 -12.32 -6.84
C ASP A 294 -4.75 -13.12 -8.14
N ALA A 295 -4.03 -14.23 -8.22
CA ALA A 295 -4.18 -15.18 -9.31
C ALA A 295 -5.43 -16.04 -9.12
N TYR A 296 -5.98 -16.55 -10.21
CA TYR A 296 -6.96 -17.63 -10.15
C TYR A 296 -6.38 -18.85 -9.41
N SER A 297 -6.99 -19.24 -8.32
CA SER A 297 -6.51 -20.31 -7.44
C SER A 297 -7.10 -21.71 -7.75
N GLY A 298 -7.87 -21.83 -8.84
CA GLY A 298 -8.48 -23.08 -9.23
C GLY A 298 -9.90 -23.30 -8.74
N GLU A 299 -10.33 -24.56 -8.71
CA GLU A 299 -11.65 -24.95 -8.25
C GLU A 299 -11.55 -25.53 -6.83
N VAL A 300 -12.54 -25.21 -6.02
CA VAL A 300 -12.72 -25.83 -4.70
C VAL A 300 -13.73 -26.95 -4.83
N LYS A 301 -13.31 -28.17 -4.46
CA LYS A 301 -14.14 -29.35 -4.46
C LYS A 301 -14.61 -29.67 -3.05
N THR A 302 -15.91 -29.73 -2.86
CA THR A 302 -16.53 -30.10 -1.58
C THR A 302 -17.27 -31.42 -1.70
N VAL A 303 -17.21 -32.20 -0.63
CA VAL A 303 -17.86 -33.51 -0.54
C VAL A 303 -18.70 -33.59 0.73
N LYS A 304 -19.60 -34.56 0.76
CA LYS A 304 -20.50 -34.79 1.89
C LYS A 304 -19.75 -35.27 3.13
#